data_8dfd6967f1d6555dd7d8d5b6714656b4
#
_entry.id   8dfd6967f1d6555dd7d8d5b6714656b4
#
_cell.length_a   1.000
_cell.length_b   1.000
_cell.length_c   1.000
_cell.angle_alpha   90.00
_cell.angle_beta   90.00
_cell.angle_gamma   90.00
#
_symmetry.space_group_name_H-M   'P 1'
#
loop_
_entity.id
_entity.type
_entity.pdbx_description
1 polymer ?
#
loop_
_entity_poly.entity_id
_entity_poly.type
_entity_poly.pdbx_seq_one_letter_code
_entity_poly.pdbx_strand_id
1 'polypeptide(L)'
;MNVARMNFSHGSHEEHKARMDAVKAARKELGMPVGIMLDTKGPEIRTKTYKDGKIEIVEGQEFTLTITYEGLPNDVQPGTRILIDDGLVAFEVEEIKNGTDIVCKALNGGPLSNRKSINVPGIKLNMKFVSDKDREDIEFGLSQDIDFIAA
;
A
#
# COMPACT_ATOMS: atom_id res chain seq x y z
N MET A 1 0.62 -2.99 -26.96
CA MET A 1 0.03 -2.86 -25.59
C MET A 1 -1.29 -3.60 -25.60
N ASN A 2 -1.54 -4.48 -24.62
CA ASN A 2 -2.78 -5.28 -24.55
C ASN A 2 -3.73 -4.80 -23.46
N VAL A 3 -3.17 -4.21 -22.40
CA VAL A 3 -3.93 -3.65 -21.26
C VAL A 3 -3.33 -2.30 -20.88
N ALA A 4 -4.20 -1.32 -20.68
CA ALA A 4 -3.89 0.00 -20.10
C ALA A 4 -4.28 -0.02 -18.62
N ARG A 5 -3.29 0.00 -17.72
CA ARG A 5 -3.49 0.00 -16.27
C ARG A 5 -3.71 1.43 -15.76
N MET A 6 -4.81 1.63 -15.04
CA MET A 6 -5.14 2.85 -14.32
C MET A 6 -4.90 2.63 -12.84
N ASN A 7 -3.82 3.21 -12.30
CA ASN A 7 -3.46 3.08 -10.88
C ASN A 7 -4.21 4.12 -10.03
N PHE A 8 -5.22 3.67 -9.30
CA PHE A 8 -6.08 4.51 -8.45
C PHE A 8 -5.46 4.85 -7.08
N SER A 9 -4.22 4.41 -6.82
CA SER A 9 -3.47 4.94 -5.67
C SER A 9 -3.18 6.44 -5.81
N HIS A 10 -3.24 6.99 -7.03
CA HIS A 10 -2.93 8.38 -7.35
C HIS A 10 -3.90 8.93 -8.40
N GLY A 11 -4.13 10.25 -8.35
CA GLY A 11 -4.98 10.96 -9.30
C GLY A 11 -6.45 11.04 -8.84
N SER A 12 -7.23 11.81 -9.58
CA SER A 12 -8.68 11.96 -9.37
C SER A 12 -9.49 11.12 -10.37
N HIS A 13 -10.77 10.91 -10.09
CA HIS A 13 -11.69 10.24 -11.01
C HIS A 13 -11.75 10.95 -12.38
N GLU A 14 -11.69 12.29 -12.40
CA GLU A 14 -11.67 13.08 -13.65
C GLU A 14 -10.42 12.83 -14.48
N GLU A 15 -9.26 12.77 -13.84
CA GLU A 15 -7.98 12.45 -14.51
C GLU A 15 -7.99 11.04 -15.07
N HIS A 16 -8.49 10.06 -14.31
CA HIS A 16 -8.62 8.68 -14.76
C HIS A 16 -9.62 8.57 -15.91
N LYS A 17 -10.75 9.28 -15.82
CA LYS A 17 -11.73 9.33 -16.91
C LYS A 17 -11.10 9.83 -18.21
N ALA A 18 -10.37 10.94 -18.16
CA ALA A 18 -9.72 11.50 -19.34
C ALA A 18 -8.73 10.49 -19.98
N ARG A 19 -7.96 9.76 -19.16
CA ARG A 19 -7.05 8.71 -19.65
C ARG A 19 -7.80 7.53 -20.25
N MET A 20 -8.89 7.07 -19.62
CA MET A 20 -9.73 5.99 -20.12
C MET A 20 -10.38 6.37 -21.47
N ASP A 21 -10.91 7.60 -21.57
CA ASP A 21 -11.51 8.10 -22.81
C ASP A 21 -10.48 8.17 -23.95
N ALA A 22 -9.25 8.59 -23.66
CA ALA A 22 -8.16 8.58 -24.64
C ALA A 22 -7.80 7.15 -25.11
N VAL A 23 -7.74 6.17 -24.21
CA VAL A 23 -7.52 4.77 -24.57
C VAL A 23 -8.67 4.23 -25.41
N LYS A 24 -9.93 4.53 -25.06
CA LYS A 24 -11.11 4.12 -25.83
C LYS A 24 -11.11 4.73 -27.23
N ALA A 25 -10.75 6.00 -27.35
CA ALA A 25 -10.63 6.67 -28.67
C ALA A 25 -9.55 6.02 -29.53
N ALA A 26 -8.34 5.81 -28.96
CA ALA A 26 -7.22 5.21 -29.66
C ALA A 26 -7.51 3.75 -30.10
N ARG A 27 -8.11 2.91 -29.22
CA ARG A 27 -8.46 1.53 -29.60
C ARG A 27 -9.48 1.47 -30.71
N LYS A 28 -10.42 2.42 -30.76
CA LYS A 28 -11.41 2.53 -31.83
C LYS A 28 -10.78 2.95 -33.17
N GLU A 29 -9.89 3.95 -33.13
CA GLU A 29 -9.21 4.48 -34.32
C GLU A 29 -8.27 3.45 -34.94
N LEU A 30 -7.50 2.74 -34.10
CA LEU A 30 -6.49 1.75 -34.54
C LEU A 30 -7.06 0.34 -34.77
N GLY A 31 -8.33 0.10 -34.43
CA GLY A 31 -8.93 -1.24 -34.52
C GLY A 31 -8.26 -2.28 -33.59
N MET A 32 -7.60 -1.84 -32.50
CA MET A 32 -6.84 -2.71 -31.60
C MET A 32 -7.61 -2.99 -30.30
N PRO A 33 -7.75 -4.28 -29.91
CA PRO A 33 -8.38 -4.64 -28.63
C PRO A 33 -7.41 -4.37 -27.48
N VAL A 34 -7.50 -3.18 -26.88
CA VAL A 34 -6.74 -2.82 -25.67
C VAL A 34 -7.71 -2.76 -24.50
N GLY A 35 -7.54 -3.65 -23.52
CA GLY A 35 -8.34 -3.66 -22.29
C GLY A 35 -7.95 -2.51 -21.36
N ILE A 36 -8.91 -2.05 -20.54
CA ILE A 36 -8.69 -1.05 -19.50
C ILE A 36 -8.79 -1.76 -18.15
N MET A 37 -7.76 -1.65 -17.33
CA MET A 37 -7.71 -2.24 -16.00
C MET A 37 -7.66 -1.15 -14.93
N LEU A 38 -8.60 -1.20 -14.00
CA LEU A 38 -8.55 -0.45 -12.75
C LEU A 38 -7.73 -1.26 -11.73
N ASP A 39 -6.72 -0.62 -11.18
CA ASP A 39 -5.89 -1.17 -10.11
C ASP A 39 -6.15 -0.35 -8.85
N THR A 40 -6.82 -0.97 -7.86
CA THR A 40 -7.19 -0.31 -6.62
C THR A 40 -5.96 0.00 -5.78
N LYS A 41 -6.10 0.93 -4.83
CA LYS A 41 -5.04 1.19 -3.85
C LYS A 41 -4.83 -0.02 -2.93
N GLY A 42 -5.92 -0.70 -2.59
CA GLY A 42 -5.92 -1.80 -1.63
C GLY A 42 -5.61 -1.37 -0.19
N PRO A 43 -5.61 -2.30 0.75
CA PRO A 43 -5.23 -2.05 2.13
C PRO A 43 -3.71 -1.88 2.23
N GLU A 44 -3.25 -0.66 2.54
CA GLU A 44 -1.83 -0.36 2.73
C GLU A 44 -1.53 0.00 4.18
N ILE A 45 -0.48 -0.61 4.74
CA ILE A 45 0.15 -0.16 5.97
C ILE A 45 1.42 0.60 5.59
N ARG A 46 1.57 1.81 6.14
CA ARG A 46 2.74 2.65 5.90
C ARG A 46 3.29 3.20 7.21
N THR A 47 4.58 3.49 7.22
CA THR A 47 5.19 4.30 8.28
C THR A 47 4.59 5.72 8.26
N LYS A 48 4.52 6.36 9.41
CA LYS A 48 4.21 7.80 9.50
C LYS A 48 5.42 8.63 9.05
N THR A 49 5.39 9.93 9.32
CA THR A 49 6.47 10.86 8.94
C THR A 49 7.48 11.00 10.06
N TYR A 50 8.75 11.10 9.71
CA TYR A 50 9.86 11.41 10.60
C TYR A 50 10.18 12.91 10.55
N LYS A 51 10.70 13.46 11.65
CA LYS A 51 10.96 14.90 11.79
C LYS A 51 11.81 15.49 10.67
N ASP A 52 12.85 14.75 10.25
CA ASP A 52 13.80 15.20 9.22
C ASP A 52 13.58 14.48 7.87
N GLY A 53 12.38 13.90 7.67
CA GLY A 53 12.00 13.19 6.44
C GLY A 53 12.56 11.78 6.31
N LYS A 54 13.64 11.48 7.03
CA LYS A 54 14.28 10.15 7.08
C LYS A 54 15.01 9.95 8.40
N ILE A 55 15.24 8.70 8.75
CA ILE A 55 16.09 8.28 9.87
C ILE A 55 17.02 7.18 9.38
N GLU A 56 18.14 7.00 10.09
CA GLU A 56 19.04 5.87 9.86
C GLU A 56 18.80 4.81 10.92
N ILE A 57 18.51 3.60 10.50
CA ILE A 57 18.32 2.45 11.38
C ILE A 57 19.64 1.69 11.47
N VAL A 58 20.00 1.32 12.69
CA VAL A 58 21.20 0.51 12.98
C VAL A 58 20.76 -0.90 13.39
N GLU A 59 21.45 -1.92 12.88
CA GLU A 59 21.19 -3.31 13.26
C GLU A 59 21.26 -3.49 14.78
N GLY A 60 20.29 -4.22 15.33
CA GLY A 60 20.16 -4.47 16.77
C GLY A 60 19.54 -3.33 17.56
N GLN A 61 19.24 -2.19 16.94
CA GLN A 61 18.60 -1.04 17.57
C GLN A 61 17.16 -1.38 17.97
N GLU A 62 16.76 -0.98 19.19
CA GLU A 62 15.34 -0.92 19.58
C GLU A 62 14.66 0.26 18.86
N PHE A 63 13.48 0.01 18.30
CA PHE A 63 12.73 1.01 17.55
C PHE A 63 11.22 0.85 17.79
N THR A 64 10.56 1.94 18.18
CA THR A 64 9.09 1.95 18.28
C THR A 64 8.48 2.36 16.93
N LEU A 65 7.71 1.46 16.34
CA LEU A 65 7.08 1.70 15.04
C LEU A 65 5.93 2.70 15.15
N THR A 66 5.93 3.68 14.27
CA THR A 66 4.82 4.61 14.05
C THR A 66 4.21 4.37 12.67
N ILE A 67 2.94 3.95 12.64
CA ILE A 67 2.27 3.39 11.46
C ILE A 67 0.89 3.96 11.23
N THR A 68 0.36 3.78 10.01
CA THR A 68 -0.96 4.29 9.63
C THR A 68 -2.12 3.38 10.07
N TYR A 69 -1.88 2.09 10.26
CA TYR A 69 -2.89 1.13 10.67
C TYR A 69 -2.87 0.92 12.19
N GLU A 70 -3.83 1.53 12.88
CA GLU A 70 -3.91 1.49 14.35
C GLU A 70 -4.25 0.12 14.93
N GLY A 71 -4.77 -0.82 14.11
CA GLY A 71 -5.08 -2.18 14.51
C GLY A 71 -3.88 -3.12 14.57
N LEU A 72 -2.73 -2.75 13.98
CA LEU A 72 -1.57 -3.63 13.88
C LEU A 72 -1.07 -4.18 15.23
N PRO A 73 -1.06 -3.43 16.35
CA PRO A 73 -0.67 -3.97 17.66
C PRO A 73 -1.51 -5.17 18.12
N ASN A 74 -2.76 -5.30 17.64
CA ASN A 74 -3.63 -6.43 17.95
C ASN A 74 -3.42 -7.63 17.02
N ASP A 75 -2.80 -7.42 15.87
CA ASP A 75 -2.59 -8.44 14.84
C ASP A 75 -1.21 -9.10 14.97
N VAL A 76 -0.24 -8.44 15.61
CA VAL A 76 1.13 -8.93 15.76
C VAL A 76 1.42 -9.38 17.20
N GLN A 77 2.46 -10.19 17.35
CA GLN A 77 2.94 -10.68 18.66
C GLN A 77 4.48 -10.67 18.70
N PRO A 78 5.11 -10.80 19.88
CA PRO A 78 6.55 -10.98 19.99
C PRO A 78 7.05 -12.09 19.05
N GLY A 79 8.17 -11.84 18.36
CA GLY A 79 8.72 -12.71 17.32
C GLY A 79 8.13 -12.49 15.92
N THR A 80 7.08 -11.66 15.76
CA THR A 80 6.56 -11.31 14.43
C THR A 80 7.58 -10.50 13.65
N ARG A 81 7.83 -10.89 12.39
CA ARG A 81 8.71 -10.15 11.48
C ARG A 81 7.92 -9.07 10.74
N ILE A 82 8.45 -7.86 10.72
CA ILE A 82 7.92 -6.70 9.99
C ILE A 82 8.95 -6.24 8.98
N LEU A 83 8.55 -6.15 7.71
CA LEU A 83 9.38 -5.69 6.61
C LEU A 83 8.94 -4.29 6.18
N ILE A 84 9.89 -3.37 5.98
CA ILE A 84 9.61 -2.00 5.58
C ILE A 84 10.39 -1.68 4.30
N ASP A 85 9.78 -0.86 3.41
CA ASP A 85 10.35 -0.45 2.12
C ASP A 85 10.74 -1.65 1.27
N ASP A 86 9.75 -2.51 1.00
CA ASP A 86 9.89 -3.76 0.23
C ASP A 86 10.95 -4.74 0.79
N GLY A 87 11.18 -4.64 2.11
CA GLY A 87 12.11 -5.51 2.82
C GLY A 87 13.53 -4.96 2.93
N LEU A 88 13.78 -3.72 2.54
CA LEU A 88 15.08 -3.06 2.73
C LEU A 88 15.46 -2.99 4.21
N VAL A 89 14.49 -2.73 5.10
CA VAL A 89 14.67 -2.77 6.54
C VAL A 89 13.71 -3.78 7.15
N ALA A 90 14.25 -4.68 7.97
CA ALA A 90 13.51 -5.71 8.66
C ALA A 90 13.58 -5.54 10.18
N PHE A 91 12.46 -5.77 10.83
CA PHE A 91 12.31 -5.69 12.27
C PHE A 91 11.70 -6.98 12.80
N GLU A 92 11.97 -7.28 14.07
CA GLU A 92 11.27 -8.30 14.84
C GLU A 92 10.57 -7.63 16.03
N VAL A 93 9.31 -7.94 16.23
CA VAL A 93 8.53 -7.43 17.37
C VAL A 93 9.08 -8.02 18.65
N GLU A 94 9.47 -7.19 19.61
CA GLU A 94 9.90 -7.62 20.94
C GLU A 94 8.73 -7.57 21.94
N GLU A 95 7.96 -6.49 21.92
CA GLU A 95 6.81 -6.34 22.82
C GLU A 95 5.77 -5.33 22.28
N ILE A 96 4.56 -5.43 22.81
CA ILE A 96 3.51 -4.43 22.62
C ILE A 96 3.30 -3.67 23.92
N LYS A 97 3.70 -2.41 23.96
CA LYS A 97 3.52 -1.51 25.12
C LYS A 97 2.19 -0.77 25.03
N ASN A 98 1.51 -0.62 26.14
CA ASN A 98 0.27 0.15 26.29
C ASN A 98 -0.86 -0.28 25.30
N GLY A 99 -0.74 -1.44 24.65
CA GLY A 99 -1.68 -1.90 23.62
C GLY A 99 -1.60 -1.15 22.27
N THR A 100 -0.67 -0.20 22.14
CA THR A 100 -0.56 0.67 20.94
C THR A 100 0.84 0.71 20.35
N ASP A 101 1.86 0.61 21.18
CA ASP A 101 3.24 0.83 20.78
C ASP A 101 3.92 -0.50 20.45
N ILE A 102 4.27 -0.69 19.19
CA ILE A 102 4.99 -1.88 18.75
C ILE A 102 6.49 -1.61 18.89
N VAL A 103 7.09 -2.18 19.91
CA VAL A 103 8.53 -2.11 20.12
C VAL A 103 9.19 -3.25 19.36
N CYS A 104 10.14 -2.90 18.51
CA CYS A 104 10.82 -3.82 17.62
C CYS A 104 12.32 -3.70 17.76
N LYS A 105 13.03 -4.79 17.44
CA LYS A 105 14.46 -4.82 17.22
C LYS A 105 14.76 -4.82 15.72
N ALA A 106 15.65 -3.96 15.27
CA ALA A 106 16.12 -3.94 13.90
C ALA A 106 16.98 -5.16 13.59
N LEU A 107 16.62 -5.92 12.56
CA LEU A 107 17.36 -7.12 12.13
C LEU A 107 18.49 -6.78 11.16
N ASN A 108 18.40 -5.61 10.51
CA ASN A 108 19.45 -5.04 9.68
C ASN A 108 19.37 -3.52 9.72
N GLY A 109 20.43 -2.84 9.28
CA GLY A 109 20.49 -1.39 9.18
C GLY A 109 20.08 -0.87 7.81
N GLY A 110 19.85 0.45 7.75
CA GLY A 110 19.60 1.18 6.50
C GLY A 110 18.76 2.43 6.67
N PRO A 111 18.68 3.27 5.61
CA PRO A 111 17.86 4.48 5.64
C PRO A 111 16.37 4.16 5.59
N LEU A 112 15.59 4.78 6.44
CA LEU A 112 14.14 4.68 6.48
C LEU A 112 13.50 6.06 6.30
N SER A 113 12.89 6.29 5.14
CA SER A 113 12.21 7.54 4.82
C SER A 113 10.70 7.48 5.14
N ASN A 114 10.04 8.64 5.00
CA ASN A 114 8.61 8.81 5.28
C ASN A 114 7.72 7.89 4.44
N ARG A 115 6.60 7.46 5.01
CA ARG A 115 5.47 6.79 4.34
C ARG A 115 5.85 5.53 3.56
N LYS A 116 6.84 4.78 4.06
CA LYS A 116 7.27 3.53 3.45
C LYS A 116 6.28 2.40 3.71
N SER A 117 6.13 1.52 2.73
CA SER A 117 5.29 0.33 2.83
C SER A 117 5.72 -0.59 3.97
N ILE A 118 4.76 -1.21 4.60
CA ILE A 118 4.97 -2.20 5.67
C ILE A 118 4.31 -3.51 5.24
N ASN A 119 5.06 -4.58 5.29
CA ASN A 119 4.60 -5.94 5.08
C ASN A 119 4.82 -6.77 6.35
N VAL A 120 3.85 -7.60 6.71
CA VAL A 120 3.90 -8.49 7.87
C VAL A 120 3.67 -9.93 7.39
N PRO A 121 4.73 -10.62 6.92
CA PRO A 121 4.59 -11.94 6.33
C PRO A 121 4.01 -12.96 7.31
N GLY A 122 3.08 -13.79 6.82
CA GLY A 122 2.50 -14.88 7.60
C GLY A 122 1.43 -14.46 8.62
N ILE A 123 1.13 -13.18 8.76
CA ILE A 123 0.12 -12.66 9.67
C ILE A 123 -1.17 -12.31 8.90
N LYS A 124 -2.29 -12.77 9.41
CA LYS A 124 -3.60 -12.34 8.93
C LYS A 124 -3.98 -11.02 9.60
N LEU A 125 -4.01 -9.96 8.81
CA LEU A 125 -4.40 -8.64 9.29
C LEU A 125 -5.93 -8.50 9.34
N ASN A 126 -6.46 -7.86 10.39
CA ASN A 126 -7.88 -7.56 10.54
C ASN A 126 -8.29 -6.25 9.83
N MET A 127 -7.74 -6.03 8.64
CA MET A 127 -8.07 -4.90 7.78
C MET A 127 -9.21 -5.26 6.83
N LYS A 128 -10.08 -4.28 6.51
CA LYS A 128 -11.01 -4.43 5.38
C LYS A 128 -10.18 -4.56 4.09
N PHE A 129 -10.38 -5.67 3.35
CA PHE A 129 -9.68 -5.91 2.10
C PHE A 129 -10.03 -4.86 1.03
N VAL A 130 -11.31 -4.53 0.91
CA VAL A 130 -11.80 -3.43 0.07
C VAL A 130 -12.16 -2.28 0.99
N SER A 131 -11.42 -1.18 0.92
CA SER A 131 -11.73 0.05 1.65
C SER A 131 -12.97 0.74 1.06
N ASP A 132 -13.54 1.71 1.80
CA ASP A 132 -14.67 2.49 1.28
C ASP A 132 -14.25 3.28 0.03
N LYS A 133 -13.00 3.78 0.01
CA LYS A 133 -12.42 4.41 -1.19
C LYS A 133 -12.27 3.43 -2.37
N ASP A 134 -11.76 2.22 -2.13
CA ASP A 134 -11.65 1.23 -3.20
C ASP A 134 -13.03 0.88 -3.77
N ARG A 135 -14.07 0.84 -2.93
CA ARG A 135 -15.46 0.64 -3.38
C ARG A 135 -15.89 1.77 -4.31
N GLU A 136 -15.69 3.04 -3.90
CA GLU A 136 -16.03 4.21 -4.74
C GLU A 136 -15.26 4.18 -6.06
N ASP A 137 -13.97 3.84 -6.02
CA ASP A 137 -13.12 3.73 -7.20
C ASP A 137 -13.60 2.60 -8.15
N ILE A 138 -14.01 1.45 -7.61
CA ILE A 138 -14.56 0.34 -8.38
C ILE A 138 -15.91 0.72 -9.00
N GLU A 139 -16.83 1.33 -8.24
CA GLU A 139 -18.13 1.81 -8.75
C GLU A 139 -17.94 2.82 -9.85
N PHE A 140 -17.01 3.77 -9.68
CA PHE A 140 -16.64 4.70 -10.74
C PHE A 140 -16.08 3.96 -11.96
N GLY A 141 -15.13 3.05 -11.80
CA GLY A 141 -14.56 2.27 -12.90
C GLY A 141 -15.62 1.50 -13.70
N LEU A 142 -16.55 0.84 -13.01
CA LEU A 142 -17.67 0.14 -13.65
C LEU A 142 -18.54 1.10 -14.46
N SER A 143 -18.78 2.33 -13.97
CA SER A 143 -19.49 3.38 -14.73
C SER A 143 -18.75 3.82 -15.98
N GLN A 144 -17.44 3.58 -16.04
CA GLN A 144 -16.59 3.89 -17.19
C GLN A 144 -16.34 2.67 -18.10
N ASP A 145 -17.08 1.57 -17.95
CA ASP A 145 -16.98 0.39 -18.81
C ASP A 145 -15.53 -0.14 -18.92
N ILE A 146 -14.92 -0.43 -17.77
CA ILE A 146 -13.61 -1.05 -17.67
C ILE A 146 -13.69 -2.56 -17.93
N ASP A 147 -12.58 -3.16 -18.38
CA ASP A 147 -12.51 -4.58 -18.75
C ASP A 147 -12.01 -5.45 -17.58
N PHE A 148 -11.15 -4.90 -16.68
CA PHE A 148 -10.52 -5.65 -15.58
C PHE A 148 -10.44 -4.82 -14.31
N ILE A 149 -10.47 -5.51 -13.17
CA ILE A 149 -10.18 -4.96 -11.86
C ILE A 149 -9.04 -5.78 -11.24
N ALA A 150 -7.98 -5.10 -10.78
CA ALA A 150 -6.97 -5.62 -9.89
C ALA A 150 -7.24 -5.06 -8.48
N ALA A 151 -7.59 -5.94 -7.52
CA ALA A 151 -7.93 -5.58 -6.15
C ALA A 151 -7.14 -6.44 -5.15
#